data_38c15162c3fb7cb843a093081429507f
#
_entry.id   38c15162c3fb7cb843a093081429507f
#
_cell.length_a   1.000
_cell.length_b   1.000
_cell.length_c   1.000
_cell.angle_alpha   90.00
_cell.angle_beta   90.00
_cell.angle_gamma   90.00
#
_symmetry.space_group_name_H-M   'P 1'
#
loop_
_entity.id
_entity.type
_entity.pdbx_description
1 polymer ?
#
loop_
_entity_poly.entity_id
_entity_poly.type
_entity_poly.pdbx_seq_one_letter_code
_entity_poly.pdbx_strand_id
1 'polypeptide(L)'
;PLHNPAHVVGIKAFQKALPNVPQVVVFDTTFHQTMAPEAYMYATPYEWYTKYAIRKYGAHGTSHKFVSHRCAELMGKDVKDVNVIVCHLGNGASLSAVKGGVCVDTSMGLTPLEGIPMGTRSGILDPTALEVVAKHEGKSISELITILNKKSGYFGISGVSNDGRDLTAGLKAGNERCKLAFDIGAK
;
A
#
# COMPACT_ATOMS: atom_id res chain seq x y z
N PRO A 1 8.85 -0.36 8.22
CA PRO A 1 10.32 -0.36 8.08
C PRO A 1 10.81 0.47 6.89
N LEU A 2 10.04 0.56 5.79
CA LEU A 2 10.48 1.25 4.57
C LEU A 2 10.69 2.77 4.77
N HIS A 3 9.80 3.44 5.49
CA HIS A 3 9.77 4.90 5.68
C HIS A 3 10.32 5.35 7.03
N ASN A 4 10.35 4.49 8.04
CA ASN A 4 10.70 4.85 9.42
C ASN A 4 12.07 5.53 9.57
N PRO A 5 13.16 5.10 8.90
CA PRO A 5 14.45 5.78 9.01
C PRO A 5 14.39 7.25 8.59
N ALA A 6 13.70 7.56 7.48
CA ALA A 6 13.51 8.93 7.01
C ALA A 6 12.65 9.75 7.96
N HIS A 7 11.59 9.17 8.53
CA HIS A 7 10.74 9.84 9.54
C HIS A 7 11.51 10.19 10.80
N VAL A 8 12.38 9.30 11.30
CA VAL A 8 13.22 9.57 12.47
C VAL A 8 14.17 10.73 12.21
N VAL A 9 14.78 10.80 11.03
CA VAL A 9 15.63 11.94 10.64
C VAL A 9 14.83 13.24 10.63
N GLY A 10 13.64 13.24 10.05
CA GLY A 10 12.74 14.40 10.02
C GLY A 10 12.35 14.86 11.43
N ILE A 11 11.91 13.94 12.29
CA ILE A 11 11.54 14.26 13.69
C ILE A 11 12.73 14.90 14.43
N LYS A 12 13.93 14.31 14.34
CA LYS A 12 15.14 14.87 14.98
C LYS A 12 15.50 16.26 14.45
N ALA A 13 15.33 16.49 13.16
CA ALA A 13 15.57 17.80 12.56
C ALA A 13 14.60 18.86 13.12
N PHE A 14 13.30 18.53 13.21
CA PHE A 14 12.28 19.41 13.78
C PHE A 14 12.50 19.65 15.27
N GLN A 15 12.84 18.63 16.05
CA GLN A 15 13.19 18.79 17.47
C GLN A 15 14.36 19.77 17.67
N LYS A 16 15.37 19.70 16.79
CA LYS A 16 16.50 20.61 16.82
C LYS A 16 16.14 22.05 16.43
N ALA A 17 15.33 22.20 15.37
CA ALA A 17 14.93 23.50 14.84
C ALA A 17 13.90 24.22 15.73
N LEU A 18 13.02 23.47 16.37
CA LEU A 18 11.87 23.95 17.14
C LEU A 18 11.79 23.24 18.51
N PRO A 19 12.77 23.46 19.39
CA PRO A 19 12.91 22.68 20.64
C PRO A 19 11.75 22.83 21.62
N ASN A 20 11.04 23.97 21.56
CA ASN A 20 9.93 24.28 22.47
C ASN A 20 8.54 23.95 21.87
N VAL A 21 8.48 23.39 20.66
CA VAL A 21 7.23 23.01 20.02
C VAL A 21 6.96 21.52 20.25
N PRO A 22 5.80 21.13 20.81
CA PRO A 22 5.43 19.73 20.97
C PRO A 22 5.42 19.01 19.61
N GLN A 23 5.99 17.81 19.58
CA GLN A 23 6.01 16.95 18.39
C GLN A 23 4.91 15.89 18.50
N VAL A 24 4.03 15.83 17.52
CA VAL A 24 2.95 14.84 17.44
C VAL A 24 3.16 13.96 16.23
N VAL A 25 3.14 12.65 16.41
CA VAL A 25 3.29 11.66 15.34
C VAL A 25 1.94 11.04 15.04
N VAL A 26 1.55 11.03 13.77
CA VAL A 26 0.38 10.32 13.27
C VAL A 26 0.85 9.13 12.46
N PHE A 27 0.52 7.92 12.93
CA PHE A 27 0.91 6.69 12.26
C PHE A 27 -0.05 6.36 11.11
N ASP A 28 0.50 6.07 9.95
CA ASP A 28 -0.25 5.75 8.73
C ASP A 28 -1.06 4.44 8.82
N THR A 29 -0.71 3.59 9.78
CA THR A 29 -1.39 2.32 10.09
C THR A 29 -2.52 2.45 11.11
N THR A 30 -2.67 3.58 11.80
CA THR A 30 -3.59 3.74 12.94
C THR A 30 -5.05 3.51 12.55
N PHE A 31 -5.47 4.00 11.38
CA PHE A 31 -6.84 3.85 10.90
C PHE A 31 -7.26 2.38 10.70
N HIS A 32 -6.29 1.49 10.44
CA HIS A 32 -6.50 0.08 10.20
C HIS A 32 -6.46 -0.80 11.45
N GLN A 33 -6.21 -0.22 12.63
CA GLN A 33 -6.17 -0.97 13.90
C GLN A 33 -7.54 -1.48 14.35
N THR A 34 -8.60 -1.01 13.71
CA THR A 34 -9.98 -1.43 13.98
C THR A 34 -10.37 -2.73 13.27
N MET A 35 -9.52 -3.26 12.40
CA MET A 35 -9.78 -4.55 11.74
C MET A 35 -9.88 -5.67 12.76
N ALA A 36 -10.87 -6.56 12.57
CA ALA A 36 -11.04 -7.76 13.37
C ALA A 36 -9.95 -8.80 13.07
N PRO A 37 -9.68 -9.75 14.01
CA PRO A 37 -8.63 -10.77 13.83
C PRO A 37 -8.68 -11.51 12.48
N GLU A 38 -9.86 -11.89 12.02
CA GLU A 38 -10.07 -12.57 10.76
C GLU A 38 -9.74 -11.71 9.51
N ALA A 39 -9.69 -10.38 9.66
CA ALA A 39 -9.31 -9.47 8.59
C ALA A 39 -7.81 -9.15 8.59
N TYR A 40 -7.17 -9.12 9.78
CA TYR A 40 -5.76 -8.78 9.84
C TYR A 40 -4.80 -9.98 9.89
N MET A 41 -5.27 -11.19 10.26
CA MET A 41 -4.39 -12.35 10.35
C MET A 41 -4.20 -13.01 9.00
N TYR A 42 -2.97 -13.45 8.71
CA TYR A 42 -2.70 -14.36 7.62
C TYR A 42 -2.99 -15.81 8.03
N ALA A 43 -3.46 -16.63 7.11
CA ALA A 43 -3.66 -18.06 7.31
C ALA A 43 -2.30 -18.82 7.25
N THR A 44 -1.35 -18.41 8.09
CA THR A 44 -0.01 -18.97 8.25
C THR A 44 0.12 -19.60 9.62
N PRO A 45 1.22 -20.31 9.95
CA PRO A 45 1.41 -20.83 11.31
C PRO A 45 1.19 -19.73 12.36
N TYR A 46 0.36 -20.00 13.36
CA TYR A 46 -0.06 -19.02 14.37
C TYR A 46 1.12 -18.38 15.11
N GLU A 47 2.22 -19.14 15.26
CA GLU A 47 3.45 -18.66 15.88
C GLU A 47 4.11 -17.49 15.11
N TRP A 48 3.84 -17.34 13.82
CA TRP A 48 4.34 -16.18 13.07
C TRP A 48 3.71 -14.88 13.56
N TYR A 49 2.44 -14.96 13.92
CA TYR A 49 1.76 -13.82 14.53
C TYR A 49 2.28 -13.55 15.96
N THR A 50 2.32 -14.58 16.80
CA THR A 50 2.63 -14.40 18.23
C THR A 50 4.11 -14.08 18.50
N LYS A 51 5.03 -14.62 17.70
CA LYS A 51 6.48 -14.42 17.87
C LYS A 51 7.03 -13.25 17.06
N TYR A 52 6.51 -13.01 15.88
CA TYR A 52 7.08 -12.06 14.93
C TYR A 52 6.12 -10.93 14.56
N ALA A 53 4.93 -10.90 15.11
CA ALA A 53 3.87 -9.94 14.81
C ALA A 53 3.53 -9.88 13.29
N ILE A 54 3.61 -11.04 12.61
CA ILE A 54 3.25 -11.15 11.18
C ILE A 54 1.73 -11.06 11.05
N ARG A 55 1.27 -9.92 10.56
CA ARG A 55 -0.14 -9.63 10.31
C ARG A 55 -0.27 -8.50 9.27
N LYS A 56 -1.48 -8.28 8.77
CA LYS A 56 -1.84 -7.11 7.97
C LYS A 56 -1.92 -5.88 8.87
N TYR A 57 -1.17 -4.83 8.54
CA TYR A 57 -1.19 -3.51 9.21
C TYR A 57 -1.88 -2.45 8.36
N GLY A 58 -1.73 -2.54 7.05
CA GLY A 58 -2.20 -1.53 6.11
C GLY A 58 -1.30 -0.28 6.06
N ALA A 59 -1.62 0.62 5.17
CA ALA A 59 -1.01 1.94 5.04
C ALA A 59 -1.98 2.94 4.40
N HIS A 60 -1.57 4.20 4.20
CA HIS A 60 -2.40 5.30 3.73
C HIS A 60 -3.60 5.60 4.65
N GLY A 61 -3.53 5.21 5.93
CA GLY A 61 -4.64 5.30 6.88
C GLY A 61 -5.14 6.72 7.08
N THR A 62 -4.26 7.71 7.11
CA THR A 62 -4.65 9.13 7.20
C THR A 62 -5.51 9.55 6.00
N SER A 63 -5.13 9.13 4.79
CA SER A 63 -5.91 9.39 3.58
C SER A 63 -7.26 8.66 3.60
N HIS A 64 -7.26 7.38 3.92
CA HIS A 64 -8.48 6.56 3.98
C HIS A 64 -9.49 7.14 4.99
N LYS A 65 -9.02 7.53 6.16
CA LYS A 65 -9.85 8.18 7.17
C LYS A 65 -10.43 9.50 6.64
N PHE A 66 -9.57 10.38 6.15
CA PHE A 66 -10.01 11.70 5.65
C PHE A 66 -11.04 11.57 4.53
N VAL A 67 -10.74 10.76 3.50
CA VAL A 67 -11.60 10.61 2.32
C VAL A 67 -12.94 9.98 2.68
N SER A 68 -12.98 8.96 3.56
CA SER A 68 -14.24 8.34 3.99
C SER A 68 -15.13 9.31 4.76
N HIS A 69 -14.56 10.11 5.67
CA HIS A 69 -15.31 11.14 6.40
C HIS A 69 -15.79 12.25 5.46
N ARG A 70 -14.91 12.72 4.57
CA ARG A 70 -15.28 13.75 3.58
C ARG A 70 -16.39 13.28 2.63
N CYS A 71 -16.38 12.01 2.25
CA CYS A 71 -17.45 11.40 1.47
C CYS A 71 -18.80 11.50 2.20
N ALA A 72 -18.86 11.15 3.49
CA ALA A 72 -20.07 11.25 4.29
C ALA A 72 -20.58 12.69 4.38
N GLU A 73 -19.68 13.66 4.61
CA GLU A 73 -20.03 15.09 4.61
C GLU A 73 -20.65 15.53 3.27
N LEU A 74 -20.04 15.16 2.13
CA LEU A 74 -20.54 15.49 0.80
C LEU A 74 -21.90 14.84 0.50
N MET A 75 -22.16 13.67 1.09
CA MET A 75 -23.46 12.99 1.02
C MET A 75 -24.51 13.59 1.96
N GLY A 76 -24.14 14.52 2.84
CA GLY A 76 -25.01 15.07 3.88
C GLY A 76 -25.45 14.04 4.92
N LYS A 77 -24.60 13.03 5.20
CA LYS A 77 -24.89 11.93 6.11
C LYS A 77 -23.93 11.91 7.29
N ASP A 78 -24.39 11.33 8.42
CA ASP A 78 -23.47 10.99 9.51
C ASP A 78 -22.52 9.87 9.03
N VAL A 79 -21.24 9.98 9.38
CA VAL A 79 -20.21 9.01 8.96
C VAL A 79 -20.56 7.57 9.37
N LYS A 80 -21.25 7.40 10.50
CA LYS A 80 -21.69 6.08 11.00
C LYS A 80 -22.74 5.39 10.09
N ASP A 81 -23.43 6.16 9.25
CA ASP A 81 -24.47 5.67 8.36
C ASP A 81 -23.97 5.43 6.93
N VAL A 82 -22.63 5.56 6.72
CA VAL A 82 -22.00 5.45 5.40
C VAL A 82 -21.02 4.29 5.35
N ASN A 83 -21.18 3.45 4.32
CA ASN A 83 -20.24 2.39 3.99
C ASN A 83 -19.62 2.70 2.64
N VAL A 84 -18.29 2.72 2.57
CA VAL A 84 -17.55 3.09 1.35
C VAL A 84 -16.33 2.20 1.14
N ILE A 85 -15.94 2.05 -0.11
CA ILE A 85 -14.60 1.61 -0.51
C ILE A 85 -13.81 2.86 -0.87
N VAL A 86 -12.73 3.10 -0.16
CA VAL A 86 -11.82 4.21 -0.45
C VAL A 86 -10.67 3.70 -1.31
N CYS A 87 -10.48 4.34 -2.46
CA CYS A 87 -9.39 4.05 -3.39
C CYS A 87 -8.36 5.18 -3.29
N HIS A 88 -7.23 4.91 -2.64
CA HIS A 88 -6.07 5.81 -2.66
C HIS A 88 -5.16 5.37 -3.83
N LEU A 89 -5.23 6.09 -4.95
CA LEU A 89 -4.57 5.72 -6.21
C LEU A 89 -3.42 6.69 -6.53
N GLY A 90 -2.34 6.60 -5.78
CA GLY A 90 -1.08 7.31 -6.01
C GLY A 90 -0.01 6.39 -6.64
N ASN A 91 1.26 6.80 -6.58
CA ASN A 91 2.38 5.91 -6.93
C ASN A 91 2.46 4.69 -6.01
N GLY A 92 2.18 4.85 -4.70
CA GLY A 92 1.66 3.80 -3.84
C GLY A 92 0.14 3.83 -3.90
N ALA A 93 -0.50 2.67 -4.00
CA ALA A 93 -1.95 2.59 -4.10
C ALA A 93 -2.52 1.54 -3.16
N SER A 94 -3.70 1.82 -2.60
CA SER A 94 -4.40 0.88 -1.71
C SER A 94 -5.90 1.12 -1.71
N LEU A 95 -6.63 0.06 -1.36
CA LEU A 95 -8.07 0.09 -1.14
C LEU A 95 -8.36 -0.13 0.34
N SER A 96 -9.39 0.50 0.87
CA SER A 96 -9.91 0.20 2.21
C SER A 96 -11.42 0.09 2.20
N ALA A 97 -11.93 -0.94 2.84
CA ALA A 97 -13.35 -1.08 3.17
C ALA A 97 -13.61 -0.35 4.49
N VAL A 98 -14.49 0.64 4.45
CA VAL A 98 -14.86 1.47 5.60
C VAL A 98 -16.36 1.33 5.86
N LYS A 99 -16.70 0.90 7.05
CA LYS A 99 -18.09 0.73 7.50
C LYS A 99 -18.37 1.62 8.70
N GLY A 100 -19.30 2.56 8.56
CA GLY A 100 -19.64 3.49 9.63
C GLY A 100 -18.45 4.30 10.14
N GLY A 101 -17.54 4.74 9.25
CA GLY A 101 -16.33 5.48 9.60
C GLY A 101 -15.18 4.63 10.14
N VAL A 102 -15.34 3.30 10.23
CA VAL A 102 -14.37 2.35 10.79
C VAL A 102 -13.78 1.49 9.68
N CYS A 103 -12.47 1.35 9.63
CA CYS A 103 -11.81 0.44 8.68
C CYS A 103 -12.07 -1.01 9.08
N VAL A 104 -12.65 -1.80 8.17
CA VAL A 104 -12.93 -3.23 8.38
C VAL A 104 -12.00 -4.13 7.59
N ASP A 105 -11.42 -3.64 6.48
CA ASP A 105 -10.37 -4.33 5.71
C ASP A 105 -9.56 -3.35 4.87
N THR A 106 -8.36 -3.74 4.46
CA THR A 106 -7.51 -2.95 3.56
C THR A 106 -6.64 -3.85 2.68
N SER A 107 -6.24 -3.36 1.53
CA SER A 107 -5.46 -4.15 0.56
C SER A 107 -3.99 -4.28 0.89
N MET A 108 -3.36 -3.29 1.55
CA MET A 108 -1.96 -3.40 1.98
C MET A 108 -1.85 -4.27 3.24
N GLY A 109 -0.79 -5.06 3.32
CA GLY A 109 -0.60 -6.09 4.32
C GLY A 109 0.42 -5.76 5.40
N LEU A 110 1.35 -6.70 5.64
CA LEU A 110 2.48 -6.54 6.56
C LEU A 110 3.33 -5.32 6.19
N THR A 111 3.47 -5.07 4.90
CA THR A 111 4.14 -3.90 4.34
C THR A 111 3.29 -3.28 3.23
N PRO A 112 3.63 -2.07 2.75
CA PRO A 112 2.95 -1.47 1.60
C PRO A 112 3.24 -2.15 0.24
N LEU A 113 3.78 -3.37 0.24
CA LEU A 113 4.02 -4.16 -0.98
C LEU A 113 2.78 -4.94 -1.42
N GLU A 114 2.06 -5.53 -0.46
CA GLU A 114 0.86 -6.32 -0.72
C GLU A 114 -0.30 -5.44 -1.24
N GLY A 115 -1.21 -6.04 -1.96
CA GLY A 115 -2.45 -5.42 -2.43
C GLY A 115 -2.51 -5.29 -3.94
N ILE A 116 -3.05 -4.19 -4.42
CA ILE A 116 -3.19 -3.91 -5.86
C ILE A 116 -1.85 -3.56 -6.50
N PRO A 117 -1.67 -3.72 -7.83
CA PRO A 117 -0.52 -3.22 -8.54
C PRO A 117 -0.35 -1.71 -8.37
N MET A 118 0.90 -1.25 -8.24
CA MET A 118 1.24 0.15 -8.00
C MET A 118 2.26 0.64 -9.03
N GLY A 119 2.73 1.87 -8.92
CA GLY A 119 3.70 2.43 -9.86
C GLY A 119 4.92 1.53 -10.07
N THR A 120 5.56 1.10 -8.97
CA THR A 120 6.76 0.23 -9.00
C THR A 120 6.62 -1.04 -8.16
N ARG A 121 5.55 -1.21 -7.39
CA ARG A 121 5.31 -2.37 -6.52
C ARG A 121 4.37 -3.35 -7.21
N SER A 122 4.69 -4.64 -7.04
CA SER A 122 3.93 -5.71 -7.69
C SER A 122 2.48 -5.85 -7.22
N GLY A 123 2.20 -5.50 -5.95
CA GLY A 123 0.99 -5.95 -5.30
C GLY A 123 1.06 -7.45 -4.97
N ILE A 124 -0.10 -8.09 -4.89
CA ILE A 124 -0.23 -9.50 -4.53
C ILE A 124 0.47 -10.41 -5.56
N LEU A 125 1.17 -11.41 -5.05
CA LEU A 125 1.92 -12.39 -5.85
C LEU A 125 1.88 -13.74 -5.11
N ASP A 126 1.82 -14.84 -5.85
CA ASP A 126 2.11 -16.17 -5.29
C ASP A 126 3.58 -16.24 -4.85
N PRO A 127 3.89 -16.48 -3.57
CA PRO A 127 5.27 -16.51 -3.07
C PRO A 127 6.15 -17.55 -3.78
N THR A 128 5.58 -18.62 -4.35
CA THR A 128 6.32 -19.64 -5.11
C THR A 128 7.02 -19.05 -6.34
N ALA A 129 6.50 -17.95 -6.91
CA ALA A 129 7.17 -17.25 -8.00
C ALA A 129 8.57 -16.76 -7.61
N LEU A 130 8.79 -16.41 -6.33
CA LEU A 130 10.10 -15.99 -5.83
C LEU A 130 11.10 -17.15 -5.82
N GLU A 131 10.65 -18.38 -5.47
CA GLU A 131 11.49 -19.57 -5.52
C GLU A 131 11.94 -19.88 -6.96
N VAL A 132 11.02 -19.79 -7.93
CA VAL A 132 11.32 -20.01 -9.34
C VAL A 132 12.38 -19.02 -9.83
N VAL A 133 12.17 -17.73 -9.59
CA VAL A 133 13.13 -16.68 -10.03
C VAL A 133 14.47 -16.82 -9.30
N ALA A 134 14.47 -17.11 -8.00
CA ALA A 134 15.70 -17.33 -7.24
C ALA A 134 16.56 -18.45 -7.85
N LYS A 135 15.95 -19.56 -8.24
CA LYS A 135 16.65 -20.70 -8.88
C LYS A 135 17.23 -20.34 -10.25
N HIS A 136 16.50 -19.56 -11.06
CA HIS A 136 16.94 -19.20 -12.41
C HIS A 136 17.97 -18.07 -12.44
N GLU A 137 17.86 -17.11 -11.52
CA GLU A 137 18.68 -15.89 -11.54
C GLU A 137 19.73 -15.83 -10.43
N GLY A 138 19.76 -16.82 -9.53
CA GLY A 138 20.71 -16.86 -8.40
C GLY A 138 20.52 -15.72 -7.39
N LYS A 139 19.34 -15.12 -7.32
CA LYS A 139 19.04 -13.98 -6.43
C LYS A 139 18.59 -14.44 -5.05
N SER A 140 19.02 -13.70 -4.04
CA SER A 140 18.52 -13.83 -2.66
C SER A 140 17.09 -13.33 -2.53
N ILE A 141 16.37 -13.77 -1.49
CA ILE A 141 15.03 -13.29 -1.19
C ILE A 141 14.99 -11.76 -0.99
N SER A 142 16.02 -11.17 -0.41
CA SER A 142 16.11 -9.71 -0.19
C SER A 142 16.20 -8.94 -1.50
N GLU A 143 16.96 -9.45 -2.48
CA GLU A 143 17.05 -8.85 -3.81
C GLU A 143 15.72 -8.96 -4.55
N LEU A 144 15.04 -10.11 -4.45
CA LEU A 144 13.72 -10.31 -5.05
C LEU A 144 12.66 -9.38 -4.44
N ILE A 145 12.62 -9.22 -3.12
CA ILE A 145 11.74 -8.26 -2.45
C ILE A 145 12.05 -6.82 -2.92
N THR A 146 13.33 -6.50 -3.15
CA THR A 146 13.70 -5.20 -3.72
C THR A 146 13.17 -5.00 -5.14
N ILE A 147 13.21 -6.04 -5.98
CA ILE A 147 12.63 -6.03 -7.34
C ILE A 147 11.12 -5.82 -7.27
N LEU A 148 10.42 -6.55 -6.38
CA LEU A 148 8.98 -6.41 -6.20
C LEU A 148 8.57 -4.99 -5.73
N ASN A 149 9.41 -4.31 -4.97
CA ASN A 149 9.15 -2.95 -4.50
C ASN A 149 9.50 -1.85 -5.52
N LYS A 150 10.55 -2.04 -6.34
CA LYS A 150 11.15 -0.94 -7.11
C LYS A 150 11.13 -1.14 -8.63
N LYS A 151 10.93 -2.38 -9.12
CA LYS A 151 11.06 -2.72 -10.53
C LYS A 151 9.86 -3.49 -11.08
N SER A 152 8.76 -3.49 -10.35
CA SER A 152 7.51 -4.20 -10.66
C SER A 152 6.36 -3.23 -10.94
N GLY A 153 5.13 -3.65 -10.73
CA GLY A 153 3.94 -2.84 -10.94
C GLY A 153 3.81 -2.32 -12.37
N TYR A 154 3.21 -1.17 -12.53
CA TYR A 154 3.02 -0.55 -13.84
C TYR A 154 4.34 -0.35 -14.59
N PHE A 155 5.40 0.07 -13.88
CA PHE A 155 6.74 0.20 -14.45
C PHE A 155 7.27 -1.14 -14.97
N GLY A 156 7.20 -2.19 -14.17
CA GLY A 156 7.71 -3.52 -14.53
C GLY A 156 7.00 -4.13 -15.73
N ILE A 157 5.67 -3.95 -15.81
CA ILE A 157 4.84 -4.47 -16.91
C ILE A 157 5.06 -3.63 -18.16
N SER A 158 4.94 -2.33 -18.10
CA SER A 158 5.05 -1.45 -19.26
C SER A 158 6.49 -1.36 -19.81
N GLY A 159 7.47 -1.37 -18.91
CA GLY A 159 8.87 -1.10 -19.24
C GLY A 159 9.14 0.37 -19.60
N VAL A 160 8.17 1.26 -19.38
CA VAL A 160 8.25 2.68 -19.77
C VAL A 160 8.42 3.57 -18.55
N SER A 161 7.42 3.59 -17.64
CA SER A 161 7.38 4.52 -16.52
C SER A 161 6.46 4.00 -15.43
N ASN A 162 6.58 4.56 -14.23
CA ASN A 162 5.59 4.42 -13.15
C ASN A 162 4.61 5.59 -13.12
N ASP A 163 4.78 6.60 -13.96
CA ASP A 163 3.88 7.76 -14.06
C ASP A 163 2.71 7.45 -14.99
N GLY A 164 1.50 7.60 -14.49
CA GLY A 164 0.27 7.36 -15.25
C GLY A 164 0.13 8.24 -16.50
N ARG A 165 0.78 9.41 -16.54
CA ARG A 165 0.79 10.31 -17.71
C ARG A 165 1.59 9.70 -18.87
N ASP A 166 2.77 9.16 -18.57
CA ASP A 166 3.64 8.49 -19.53
C ASP A 166 2.98 7.20 -20.06
N LEU A 167 2.36 6.44 -19.14
CA LEU A 167 1.61 5.23 -19.51
C LEU A 167 0.43 5.55 -20.42
N THR A 168 -0.30 6.64 -20.14
CA THR A 168 -1.41 7.11 -20.98
C THR A 168 -0.92 7.56 -22.36
N ALA A 169 0.23 8.24 -22.41
CA ALA A 169 0.85 8.62 -23.68
C ALA A 169 1.27 7.37 -24.49
N GLY A 170 1.89 6.38 -23.81
CA GLY A 170 2.24 5.09 -24.42
C GLY A 170 1.02 4.34 -24.95
N LEU A 171 -0.07 4.29 -24.16
CA LEU A 171 -1.33 3.68 -24.59
C LEU A 171 -1.87 4.34 -25.86
N LYS A 172 -1.92 5.67 -25.91
CA LYS A 172 -2.36 6.43 -27.09
C LYS A 172 -1.46 6.22 -28.32
N ALA A 173 -0.18 5.93 -28.08
CA ALA A 173 0.78 5.60 -29.14
C ALA A 173 0.73 4.12 -29.58
N GLY A 174 -0.21 3.32 -29.05
CA GLY A 174 -0.37 1.91 -29.40
C GLY A 174 0.60 0.96 -28.70
N ASN A 175 1.20 1.34 -27.58
CA ASN A 175 2.07 0.46 -26.81
C ASN A 175 1.25 -0.59 -26.06
N GLU A 176 1.30 -1.84 -26.52
CA GLU A 176 0.55 -2.97 -25.95
C GLU A 176 0.90 -3.27 -24.50
N ARG A 177 2.15 -3.03 -24.06
CA ARG A 177 2.53 -3.24 -22.65
C ARG A 177 1.98 -2.15 -21.74
N CYS A 178 1.84 -0.91 -22.21
CA CYS A 178 1.14 0.13 -21.48
C CYS A 178 -0.35 -0.21 -21.34
N LYS A 179 -0.97 -0.73 -22.41
CA LYS A 179 -2.36 -1.23 -22.34
C LYS A 179 -2.49 -2.36 -21.31
N LEU A 180 -1.64 -3.37 -21.39
CA LEU A 180 -1.65 -4.50 -20.46
C LEU A 180 -1.47 -4.05 -19.00
N ALA A 181 -0.61 -3.06 -18.74
CA ALA A 181 -0.40 -2.52 -17.40
C ALA A 181 -1.70 -1.92 -16.83
N PHE A 182 -2.45 -1.14 -17.63
CA PHE A 182 -3.76 -0.62 -17.22
C PHE A 182 -4.81 -1.73 -17.05
N ASP A 183 -4.86 -2.69 -17.96
CA ASP A 183 -5.83 -3.80 -17.90
C ASP A 183 -5.63 -4.65 -16.62
N ILE A 184 -4.37 -4.91 -16.22
CA ILE A 184 -4.04 -5.60 -14.96
C ILE A 184 -4.47 -4.77 -13.75
N GLY A 185 -4.24 -3.45 -13.78
CA GLY A 185 -4.61 -2.58 -12.67
C GLY A 185 -6.12 -2.37 -12.52
N ALA A 186 -6.88 -2.54 -13.60
CA ALA A 186 -8.34 -2.39 -13.60
C ALA A 186 -9.10 -3.67 -13.22
N LYS A 187 -8.44 -4.84 -13.28
CA LYS A 187 -9.02 -6.14 -12.95
C LYS A 187 -9.12 -6.37 -11.44
#